data_9a9b48d1f55d534e9bf96aefac52aec5
#
_entry.id   9a9b48d1f55d534e9bf96aefac52aec5
#
_cell.length_a   1.000
_cell.length_b   1.000
_cell.length_c   1.000
_cell.angle_alpha   90.00
_cell.angle_beta   90.00
_cell.angle_gamma   90.00
#
_symmetry.space_group_name_H-M   'P 1'
#
loop_
_entity.id
_entity.type
_entity.pdbx_description
1 polymer ?
#
loop_
_entity_poly.entity_id
_entity_poly.type
_entity_poly.pdbx_seq_one_letter_code
_entity_poly.pdbx_strand_id
1 'polypeptide(L)'
;MKITLCLLTKNEIIGCKHDVPLIKKNLFDEIYAIDAGSNDGTVEYLESMNIPVFIQPKKGLNAACVYAFEKCSTDALIFFHPKGSISVSDTEKFRQYFEQGYELIVASRNIKNGRNEEDNQFLKPRKWFVSTL
;
A
#
# COMPACT_ATOMS: atom_id res chain seq x y z
N MET A 1 6.22 -13.56 10.65
CA MET A 1 5.92 -13.11 9.27
C MET A 1 6.47 -11.71 9.04
N LYS A 2 7.16 -11.53 7.94
CA LYS A 2 7.68 -10.21 7.55
C LYS A 2 6.77 -9.59 6.50
N ILE A 3 6.52 -8.29 6.66
CA ILE A 3 5.55 -7.56 5.84
C ILE A 3 6.17 -6.30 5.25
N THR A 4 5.94 -6.09 3.97
CA THR A 4 6.31 -4.86 3.26
C THR A 4 5.07 -4.00 3.06
N LEU A 5 5.19 -2.71 3.33
CA LEU A 5 4.21 -1.70 2.92
C LEU A 5 4.74 -1.00 1.67
N CYS A 6 4.02 -1.08 0.58
CA CYS A 6 4.36 -0.43 -0.68
C CYS A 6 3.38 0.71 -0.97
N LEU A 7 3.90 1.91 -1.07
CA LEU A 7 3.11 3.07 -1.45
C LEU A 7 3.09 3.18 -2.97
N LEU A 8 1.92 3.30 -3.55
CA LEU A 8 1.76 3.52 -4.99
C LEU A 8 1.40 4.98 -5.21
N THR A 9 2.26 5.72 -5.91
CA THR A 9 2.12 7.16 -6.04
C THR A 9 2.15 7.64 -7.48
N LYS A 10 1.38 8.69 -7.74
CA LYS A 10 1.44 9.48 -8.96
C LYS A 10 0.86 10.86 -8.64
N ASN A 11 1.75 11.85 -8.48
CA ASN A 11 1.36 13.22 -8.13
C ASN A 11 0.42 13.27 -6.92
N GLU A 12 0.87 12.69 -5.82
CA GLU A 12 0.10 12.58 -4.58
C GLU A 12 0.75 13.34 -3.42
N ILE A 13 1.33 14.51 -3.69
CA ILE A 13 2.07 15.25 -2.66
C ILE A 13 1.18 15.63 -1.47
N ILE A 14 -0.04 16.04 -1.72
CA ILE A 14 -0.98 16.43 -0.65
C ILE A 14 -1.36 15.21 0.19
N GLY A 15 -1.73 14.12 -0.47
CA GLY A 15 -2.07 12.87 0.21
C GLY A 15 -0.89 12.30 0.99
N CYS A 16 0.29 12.34 0.41
CA CYS A 16 1.50 11.87 1.09
C CYS A 16 1.79 12.69 2.35
N LYS A 17 1.68 14.01 2.28
CA LYS A 17 1.90 14.86 3.45
C LYS A 17 0.89 14.61 4.56
N HIS A 18 -0.32 14.19 4.20
CA HIS A 18 -1.34 13.82 5.17
C HIS A 18 -1.08 12.44 5.77
N ASP A 19 -0.85 11.44 4.92
CA ASP A 19 -0.86 10.03 5.32
C ASP A 19 0.48 9.51 5.82
N VAL A 20 1.59 9.91 5.19
CA VAL A 20 2.90 9.34 5.52
C VAL A 20 3.29 9.54 6.99
N PRO A 21 3.07 10.73 7.60
CA PRO A 21 3.38 10.89 9.03
C PRO A 21 2.56 10.01 9.96
N LEU A 22 1.43 9.49 9.49
CA LEU A 22 0.55 8.63 10.27
C LEU A 22 0.95 7.15 10.22
N ILE A 23 1.86 6.78 9.33
CA ILE A 23 2.31 5.40 9.17
C ILE A 23 3.17 5.01 10.37
N LYS A 24 2.78 3.92 11.03
CA LYS A 24 3.58 3.33 12.10
C LYS A 24 4.62 2.41 11.49
N LYS A 25 5.79 2.97 11.20
CA LYS A 25 6.86 2.26 10.48
C LYS A 25 7.32 0.99 11.17
N ASN A 26 7.23 0.95 12.49
CA ASN A 26 7.65 -0.21 13.28
C ASN A 26 6.76 -1.46 13.08
N LEU A 27 5.61 -1.30 12.45
CA LEU A 27 4.72 -2.42 12.14
C LEU A 27 5.10 -3.15 10.85
N PHE A 28 6.02 -2.58 10.08
CA PHE A 28 6.43 -3.12 8.80
C PHE A 28 7.92 -3.38 8.80
N ASP A 29 8.33 -4.47 8.17
CA ASP A 29 9.74 -4.83 8.04
C ASP A 29 10.42 -4.07 6.92
N GLU A 30 9.62 -3.65 5.93
CA GLU A 30 10.11 -2.89 4.78
C GLU A 30 9.03 -1.93 4.32
N ILE A 31 9.42 -0.71 3.99
CA ILE A 31 8.53 0.29 3.41
C ILE A 31 9.23 0.93 2.22
N TYR A 32 8.57 0.96 1.08
CA TYR A 32 9.05 1.70 -0.08
C TYR A 32 7.88 2.19 -0.91
N ALA A 33 8.18 3.06 -1.87
CA ALA A 33 7.20 3.58 -2.80
C ALA A 33 7.56 3.18 -4.23
N ILE A 34 6.55 2.88 -5.02
CA ILE A 34 6.66 2.75 -6.46
C ILE A 34 5.96 3.96 -7.06
N ASP A 35 6.72 4.77 -7.77
CA ASP A 35 6.22 6.02 -8.31
C ASP A 35 6.11 5.97 -9.83
N ALA A 36 5.02 6.52 -10.34
CA ALA A 36 4.70 6.49 -11.77
C ALA A 36 5.25 7.70 -12.53
N GLY A 37 6.20 8.42 -11.96
CA GLY A 37 6.79 9.60 -12.59
C GLY A 37 6.15 10.90 -12.13
N SER A 38 6.05 11.09 -10.81
CA SER A 38 5.49 12.31 -10.24
C SER A 38 6.37 13.53 -10.51
N ASN A 39 5.74 14.68 -10.66
CA ASN A 39 6.44 15.94 -10.86
C ASN A 39 5.98 17.07 -9.93
N ASP A 40 5.25 16.71 -8.86
CA ASP A 40 4.66 17.65 -7.91
C ASP A 40 5.42 17.73 -6.57
N GLY A 41 6.56 17.04 -6.45
CA GLY A 41 7.32 16.96 -5.20
C GLY A 41 7.07 15.71 -4.40
N THR A 42 6.26 14.78 -4.88
CA THR A 42 5.94 13.52 -4.19
C THR A 42 7.21 12.73 -3.86
N VAL A 43 8.06 12.51 -4.85
CA VAL A 43 9.28 11.70 -4.68
C VAL A 43 10.21 12.33 -3.65
N GLU A 44 10.45 13.61 -3.79
CA GLU A 44 11.33 14.38 -2.89
C GLU A 44 10.82 14.33 -1.46
N TYR A 45 9.51 14.45 -1.28
CA TYR A 45 8.90 14.36 0.05
C TYR A 45 9.08 12.99 0.67
N LEU A 46 8.80 11.94 -0.09
CA LEU A 46 8.95 10.56 0.40
C LEU A 46 10.38 10.25 0.79
N GLU A 47 11.34 10.68 -0.02
CA GLU A 47 12.75 10.50 0.29
C GLU A 47 13.15 11.27 1.55
N SER A 48 12.58 12.47 1.75
CA SER A 48 12.82 13.26 2.98
C SER A 48 12.27 12.57 4.22
N MET A 49 11.29 11.68 4.06
CA MET A 49 10.71 10.88 5.14
C MET A 49 11.37 9.51 5.29
N ASN A 50 12.52 9.32 4.66
CA ASN A 50 13.30 8.08 4.69
C ASN A 50 12.56 6.89 4.08
N ILE A 51 11.74 7.14 3.08
CA ILE A 51 11.06 6.09 2.32
C ILE A 51 11.75 5.98 0.96
N PRO A 52 12.38 4.84 0.65
CA PRO A 52 12.98 4.63 -0.67
C PRO A 52 11.91 4.68 -1.76
N VAL A 53 12.23 5.32 -2.86
CA VAL A 53 11.31 5.46 -3.99
C VAL A 53 11.93 4.82 -5.22
N PHE A 54 11.18 3.94 -5.87
CA PHE A 54 11.54 3.35 -7.15
C PHE A 54 10.61 3.87 -8.22
N ILE A 55 11.17 4.42 -9.28
CA ILE A 55 10.38 4.89 -10.43
C ILE A 55 10.04 3.68 -11.30
N GLN A 56 8.76 3.43 -11.53
CA GLN A 56 8.36 2.28 -12.33
C GLN A 56 8.80 2.44 -13.79
N PRO A 57 9.37 1.38 -14.38
CA PRO A 57 9.88 1.48 -15.76
C PRO A 57 8.80 1.44 -16.82
N LYS A 58 7.63 0.86 -16.51
CA LYS A 58 6.49 0.76 -17.42
C LYS A 58 5.29 1.44 -16.82
N LYS A 59 4.43 2.02 -17.67
CA LYS A 59 3.24 2.72 -17.24
C LYS A 59 2.14 1.76 -16.80
N GLY A 60 1.28 2.25 -15.92
CA GLY A 60 0.07 1.57 -15.50
C GLY A 60 0.16 0.95 -14.11
N LEU A 61 -1.00 0.79 -13.49
CA LEU A 61 -1.11 0.25 -12.14
C LEU A 61 -0.64 -1.20 -12.08
N ASN A 62 -0.98 -2.00 -13.08
CA ASN A 62 -0.57 -3.38 -13.12
C ASN A 62 0.95 -3.51 -13.19
N ALA A 63 1.59 -2.69 -14.00
CA ALA A 63 3.06 -2.65 -14.09
C ALA A 63 3.68 -2.22 -12.77
N ALA A 64 3.07 -1.28 -12.06
CA ALA A 64 3.53 -0.86 -10.73
C ALA A 64 3.46 -2.02 -9.73
N CYS A 65 2.37 -2.77 -9.74
CA CYS A 65 2.22 -3.93 -8.85
C CYS A 65 3.25 -5.01 -9.14
N VAL A 66 3.47 -5.33 -10.40
CA VAL A 66 4.49 -6.31 -10.80
C VAL A 66 5.88 -5.86 -10.34
N TYR A 67 6.21 -4.60 -10.56
CA TYR A 67 7.48 -4.05 -10.15
C TYR A 67 7.66 -4.09 -8.64
N ALA A 68 6.58 -3.81 -7.89
CA ALA A 68 6.61 -3.89 -6.44
C ALA A 68 6.88 -5.32 -5.96
N PHE A 69 6.30 -6.33 -6.60
CA PHE A 69 6.58 -7.72 -6.28
C PHE A 69 8.05 -8.07 -6.53
N GLU A 70 8.63 -7.57 -7.59
CA GLU A 70 10.05 -7.81 -7.90
C GLU A 70 10.97 -7.22 -6.83
N LYS A 71 10.57 -6.10 -6.21
CA LYS A 71 11.34 -5.45 -5.16
C LYS A 71 11.09 -6.02 -3.77
N CYS A 72 10.00 -6.75 -3.59
CA CYS A 72 9.60 -7.26 -2.29
C CYS A 72 10.49 -8.42 -1.84
N SER A 73 11.05 -8.29 -0.65
CA SER A 73 11.90 -9.32 -0.04
C SER A 73 11.23 -10.00 1.16
N THR A 74 10.00 -9.65 1.46
CA THR A 74 9.27 -10.16 2.62
C THR A 74 8.19 -11.16 2.23
N ASP A 75 7.51 -11.72 3.24
CA ASP A 75 6.48 -12.74 3.04
C ASP A 75 5.16 -12.19 2.52
N ALA A 76 4.88 -10.94 2.81
CA ALA A 76 3.62 -10.30 2.44
C ALA A 76 3.85 -8.86 1.96
N LEU A 77 3.03 -8.44 1.03
CA LEU A 77 3.11 -7.11 0.43
C LEU A 77 1.75 -6.43 0.54
N ILE A 78 1.74 -5.25 1.15
CA ILE A 78 0.55 -4.42 1.27
C ILE A 78 0.69 -3.21 0.37
N PHE A 79 -0.29 -3.01 -0.50
CA PHE A 79 -0.36 -1.81 -1.33
C PHE A 79 -1.18 -0.74 -0.64
N PHE A 80 -0.69 0.47 -0.65
CA PHE A 80 -1.36 1.63 -0.07
C PHE A 80 -1.25 2.83 -0.99
N HIS A 81 -2.38 3.49 -1.25
CA HIS A 81 -2.43 4.72 -2.05
C HIS A 81 -2.59 5.91 -1.10
N PRO A 82 -1.54 6.72 -0.91
CA PRO A 82 -1.59 7.83 0.04
C PRO A 82 -2.32 9.05 -0.53
N LYS A 83 -3.64 8.95 -0.61
CA LYS A 83 -4.49 10.00 -1.19
C LYS A 83 -5.13 10.91 -0.16
N GLY A 84 -4.89 10.66 1.12
CA GLY A 84 -5.49 11.44 2.20
C GLY A 84 -6.94 11.07 2.52
N SER A 85 -7.52 10.15 1.77
CA SER A 85 -8.92 9.73 1.93
C SER A 85 -9.08 8.32 2.46
N ILE A 86 -7.97 7.63 2.70
CA ILE A 86 -7.95 6.25 3.18
C ILE A 86 -7.36 6.24 4.58
N SER A 87 -7.94 5.45 5.47
CA SER A 87 -7.43 5.33 6.82
C SER A 87 -6.11 4.55 6.84
N VAL A 88 -5.06 5.22 7.30
CA VAL A 88 -3.75 4.58 7.46
C VAL A 88 -3.83 3.45 8.49
N SER A 89 -4.68 3.58 9.50
CA SER A 89 -4.83 2.56 10.52
C SER A 89 -5.32 1.22 9.98
N ASP A 90 -5.96 1.20 8.83
CA ASP A 90 -6.41 -0.04 8.21
C ASP A 90 -5.24 -0.93 7.80
N THR A 91 -4.08 -0.35 7.53
CA THR A 91 -2.88 -1.14 7.20
C THR A 91 -2.44 -2.01 8.37
N GLU A 92 -2.73 -1.60 9.59
CA GLU A 92 -2.37 -2.36 10.79
C GLU A 92 -3.21 -3.65 10.92
N LYS A 93 -4.45 -3.59 10.46
CA LYS A 93 -5.36 -4.74 10.51
C LYS A 93 -4.94 -5.84 9.54
N PHE A 94 -4.25 -5.50 8.48
CA PHE A 94 -3.83 -6.47 7.48
C PHE A 94 -2.88 -7.52 8.05
N ARG A 95 -2.00 -7.11 8.94
CA ARG A 95 -1.10 -8.06 9.61
C ARG A 95 -1.88 -9.13 10.35
N GLN A 96 -2.93 -8.73 11.06
CA GLN A 96 -3.77 -9.66 11.81
C GLN A 96 -4.43 -10.69 10.91
N TYR A 97 -4.91 -10.25 9.75
CA TYR A 97 -5.54 -11.15 8.80
C TYR A 97 -4.54 -12.15 8.20
N PHE A 98 -3.33 -11.69 7.90
CA PHE A 98 -2.29 -12.60 7.42
C PHE A 98 -1.92 -13.64 8.48
N GLU A 99 -1.84 -13.24 9.73
CA GLU A 99 -1.56 -14.15 10.83
C GLU A 99 -2.67 -15.18 11.04
N GLN A 100 -3.90 -14.84 10.66
CA GLN A 100 -5.04 -15.75 10.71
C GLN A 100 -5.10 -16.69 9.49
N GLY A 101 -4.18 -16.58 8.56
CA GLY A 101 -4.12 -17.43 7.38
C GLY A 101 -4.80 -16.90 6.14
N TYR A 102 -5.27 -15.67 6.16
CA TYR A 102 -5.77 -15.03 4.94
C TYR A 102 -4.61 -14.75 3.99
N GLU A 103 -4.79 -15.12 2.74
CA GLU A 103 -3.75 -14.96 1.72
C GLU A 103 -4.00 -13.77 0.81
N LEU A 104 -5.25 -13.33 0.71
CA LEU A 104 -5.62 -12.14 -0.04
C LEU A 104 -6.58 -11.31 0.77
N ILE A 105 -6.24 -10.05 0.96
CA ILE A 105 -7.09 -9.10 1.67
C ILE A 105 -7.26 -7.87 0.80
N VAL A 106 -8.50 -7.46 0.58
CA VAL A 106 -8.80 -6.26 -0.19
C VAL A 106 -9.63 -5.33 0.68
N ALA A 107 -9.15 -4.11 0.84
CA ALA A 107 -9.91 -3.05 1.48
C ALA A 107 -10.35 -2.07 0.40
N SER A 108 -11.63 -1.78 0.35
CA SER A 108 -12.18 -0.88 -0.65
C SER A 108 -12.66 0.42 -0.02
N ARG A 109 -12.31 1.52 -0.66
CA ARG A 109 -12.77 2.84 -0.25
C ARG A 109 -14.20 3.14 -0.70
N ASN A 110 -14.73 2.36 -1.62
CA ASN A 110 -16.10 2.53 -2.11
C ASN A 110 -17.14 1.97 -1.17
N ILE A 111 -16.71 1.59 0.00
CA ILE A 111 -17.55 0.96 1.00
C ILE A 111 -18.15 2.00 1.89
N LYS A 112 -19.47 1.99 2.00
CA LYS A 112 -20.19 2.82 2.95
C LYS A 112 -19.99 2.27 4.36
N ASN A 113 -19.45 3.10 5.27
CA ASN A 113 -19.11 2.68 6.64
C ASN A 113 -18.07 1.56 6.68
N GLY A 114 -17.15 1.55 5.71
CA GLY A 114 -16.15 0.51 5.64
C GLY A 114 -16.73 -0.87 5.35
N ARG A 115 -17.86 -0.92 4.66
CA ARG A 115 -18.50 -2.18 4.39
C ARG A 115 -19.24 -2.21 3.07
N ASN A 116 -18.92 -3.23 2.28
CA ASN A 116 -19.61 -3.57 1.05
C ASN A 116 -19.68 -5.10 1.01
N GLU A 117 -20.87 -5.65 0.80
CA GLU A 117 -21.04 -7.09 0.80
C GLU A 117 -20.25 -7.79 -0.31
N GLU A 118 -20.09 -7.15 -1.44
CA GLU A 118 -19.28 -7.68 -2.52
C GLU A 118 -17.82 -7.81 -2.10
N ASP A 119 -17.30 -6.85 -1.35
CA ASP A 119 -15.92 -6.90 -0.89
C ASP A 119 -15.71 -7.98 0.15
N ASN A 120 -16.71 -8.27 0.96
CA ASN A 120 -16.63 -9.35 1.95
C ASN A 120 -16.42 -10.72 1.31
N GLN A 121 -16.81 -10.87 0.06
CA GLN A 121 -16.62 -12.11 -0.68
C GLN A 121 -15.17 -12.35 -1.06
N PHE A 122 -14.34 -11.30 -1.05
CA PHE A 122 -12.94 -11.39 -1.40
C PHE A 122 -12.04 -11.70 -0.21
N LEU A 123 -12.59 -11.75 0.98
CA LEU A 123 -11.84 -12.09 2.18
C LEU A 123 -11.68 -13.60 2.32
N LYS A 124 -11.37 -14.29 1.23
CA LYS A 124 -11.11 -15.71 1.24
C LYS A 124 -9.63 -15.98 1.05
N PRO A 125 -9.12 -17.01 1.70
CA PRO A 125 -7.69 -17.28 1.68
C PRO A 125 -7.20 -17.56 0.28
N ARG A 126 -6.41 -16.63 -0.22
CA ARG A 126 -5.49 -16.86 -1.34
C ARG A 126 -4.41 -15.83 -1.31
N LYS A 127 -3.26 -16.27 -1.70
CA LYS A 127 -2.01 -15.62 -1.35
C LYS A 127 -1.87 -14.17 -1.77
N TRP A 128 -1.50 -13.36 -0.82
CA TRP A 128 -0.47 -12.34 -0.88
C TRP A 128 -0.78 -11.06 -1.64
N PHE A 129 -2.01 -10.69 -1.73
CA PHE A 129 -2.32 -9.39 -2.27
C PHE A 129 -3.21 -8.63 -1.32
N VAL A 130 -2.74 -7.47 -0.88
CA VAL A 130 -3.56 -6.54 -0.12
C VAL A 130 -3.56 -5.22 -0.84
N SER A 131 -4.72 -4.71 -1.14
CA SER A 131 -4.87 -3.41 -1.76
C SER A 131 -5.89 -2.59 -1.00
N THR A 132 -5.53 -1.35 -0.72
CA THR A 132 -6.48 -0.34 -0.28
C THR A 132 -6.93 0.42 -1.52
N LEU A 133 -8.15 0.26 -1.88
CA LEU A 133 -8.72 0.91 -3.05
C LEU A 133 -9.51 2.16 -2.69
#